data_8edcbff30bd5638dc39f71d78b281afb
#
_entry.id   8edcbff30bd5638dc39f71d78b281afb
#
_cell.length_a   1.000
_cell.length_b   1.000
_cell.length_c   1.000
_cell.angle_alpha   90.00
_cell.angle_beta   90.00
_cell.angle_gamma   90.00
#
_symmetry.space_group_name_H-M   'P 1'
#
loop_
_entity.id
_entity.type
_entity.pdbx_description
1 polymer ?
#
loop_
_entity_poly.entity_id
_entity_poly.type
_entity_poly.pdbx_seq_one_letter_code
_entity_poly.pdbx_strand_id
1 'polypeptide(L)'
;MNQSLNEMNQSLNESNKMKEVYIGRFLRLCAIYVDKIETMRKRVVKLVKARELNKLLEQMQAGEAYMGELYEYFDSAFLKLFPDFVEEFNALLRPEERIVLEDDCRLSTTLRIFALIRLGIEDSSKIADFLHYSVNTIYNYRAKIKNSAICDREEFEQRVKQIGMK
;
A
#
# COMPACT_ATOMS: atom_id res chain seq x y z
N MET A 1 -35.34 -12.99 16.74
CA MET A 1 -34.19 -13.92 16.70
C MET A 1 -33.84 -14.36 15.28
N ASN A 2 -34.79 -14.87 14.46
CA ASN A 2 -34.53 -15.25 13.05
C ASN A 2 -34.15 -14.10 12.13
N GLN A 3 -34.70 -12.91 12.33
CA GLN A 3 -34.40 -11.73 11.53
C GLN A 3 -32.95 -11.25 11.75
N SER A 4 -32.47 -11.22 13.00
CA SER A 4 -31.07 -10.89 13.35
C SER A 4 -30.08 -11.90 12.79
N LEU A 5 -30.42 -13.20 12.76
CA LEU A 5 -29.60 -14.25 12.19
C LEU A 5 -29.50 -14.13 10.67
N ASN A 6 -30.59 -13.79 10.00
CA ASN A 6 -30.63 -13.54 8.56
C ASN A 6 -29.80 -12.33 8.17
N GLU A 7 -29.91 -11.24 8.92
CA GLU A 7 -29.08 -10.03 8.71
C GLU A 7 -27.60 -10.32 8.89
N MET A 8 -27.23 -11.08 9.92
CA MET A 8 -25.84 -11.52 10.11
C MET A 8 -25.34 -12.42 8.98
N ASN A 9 -26.14 -13.36 8.52
CA ASN A 9 -25.79 -14.24 7.40
C ASN A 9 -25.63 -13.44 6.09
N GLN A 10 -26.51 -12.49 5.84
CA GLN A 10 -26.41 -11.60 4.66
C GLN A 10 -25.13 -10.78 4.72
N SER A 11 -24.84 -10.13 5.85
CA SER A 11 -23.61 -9.37 6.06
C SER A 11 -22.35 -10.22 5.89
N LEU A 12 -22.35 -11.45 6.39
CA LEU A 12 -21.25 -12.39 6.23
C LEU A 12 -21.04 -12.79 4.76
N ASN A 13 -22.13 -13.06 4.03
CA ASN A 13 -22.07 -13.40 2.61
C ASN A 13 -21.54 -12.23 1.76
N GLU A 14 -21.98 -11.00 2.05
CA GLU A 14 -21.47 -9.80 1.38
C GLU A 14 -19.99 -9.59 1.66
N SER A 15 -19.56 -9.76 2.92
CA SER A 15 -18.15 -9.68 3.31
C SER A 15 -17.30 -10.73 2.60
N ASN A 16 -17.79 -11.98 2.51
CA ASN A 16 -17.09 -13.06 1.82
C ASN A 16 -16.97 -12.79 0.32
N LYS A 17 -18.04 -12.30 -0.34
CA LYS A 17 -17.97 -11.88 -1.76
C LYS A 17 -16.94 -10.77 -1.99
N MET A 18 -16.89 -9.79 -1.11
CA MET A 18 -15.87 -8.74 -1.19
C MET A 18 -14.46 -9.32 -1.08
N LYS A 19 -14.22 -10.22 -0.12
CA LYS A 19 -12.92 -10.91 0.02
C LYS A 19 -12.54 -11.68 -1.24
N GLU A 20 -13.47 -12.41 -1.85
CA GLU A 20 -13.23 -13.12 -3.11
C GLU A 20 -12.84 -12.19 -4.26
N VAL A 21 -13.52 -11.05 -4.37
CA VAL A 21 -13.19 -10.02 -5.38
C VAL A 21 -11.78 -9.48 -5.17
N TYR A 22 -11.38 -9.20 -3.91
CA TYR A 22 -10.04 -8.72 -3.60
C TYR A 22 -8.97 -9.76 -3.84
N ILE A 23 -9.20 -11.01 -3.45
CA ILE A 23 -8.28 -12.11 -3.72
C ILE A 23 -8.12 -12.28 -5.24
N GLY A 24 -9.21 -12.23 -6.00
CA GLY A 24 -9.16 -12.31 -7.46
C GLY A 24 -8.36 -11.17 -8.09
N ARG A 25 -8.52 -9.93 -7.61
CA ARG A 25 -7.73 -8.77 -8.06
C ARG A 25 -6.27 -8.91 -7.69
N PHE A 26 -5.97 -9.35 -6.48
CA PHE A 26 -4.60 -9.59 -6.02
C PHE A 26 -3.91 -10.67 -6.86
N LEU A 27 -4.55 -11.80 -7.10
CA LEU A 27 -4.01 -12.87 -7.93
C LEU A 27 -3.77 -12.41 -9.37
N ARG A 28 -4.67 -11.60 -9.91
CA ARG A 28 -4.51 -11.00 -11.25
C ARG A 28 -3.33 -10.06 -11.31
N LEU A 29 -3.14 -9.23 -10.28
CA LEU A 29 -1.98 -8.36 -10.15
C LEU A 29 -0.69 -9.18 -10.06
N CYS A 30 -0.67 -10.25 -9.26
CA CYS A 30 0.47 -11.17 -9.18
C CYS A 30 0.81 -11.78 -10.53
N ALA A 31 -0.19 -12.21 -11.31
CA ALA A 31 0.00 -12.76 -12.65
C ALA A 31 0.63 -11.74 -13.61
N ILE A 32 0.16 -10.49 -13.57
CA ILE A 32 0.73 -9.40 -14.38
C ILE A 32 2.20 -9.17 -14.02
N TYR A 33 2.55 -9.16 -12.73
CA TYR A 33 3.94 -8.95 -12.31
C TYR A 33 4.84 -10.14 -12.62
N VAL A 34 4.36 -11.36 -12.50
CA VAL A 34 5.09 -12.57 -12.92
C VAL A 34 5.43 -12.48 -14.42
N ASP A 35 4.47 -12.08 -15.26
CA ASP A 35 4.67 -11.89 -16.69
C ASP A 35 5.67 -10.78 -17.00
N LYS A 36 5.58 -9.64 -16.30
CA LYS A 36 6.55 -8.54 -16.43
C LYS A 36 7.97 -8.97 -16.05
N ILE A 37 8.13 -9.71 -14.95
CA ILE A 37 9.42 -10.25 -14.50
C ILE A 37 10.00 -11.20 -15.55
N GLU A 38 9.20 -12.11 -16.08
CA GLU A 38 9.63 -13.08 -17.09
C GLU A 38 10.03 -12.38 -18.41
N THR A 39 9.26 -11.39 -18.83
CA THR A 39 9.58 -10.56 -20.01
C THR A 39 10.90 -9.81 -19.80
N MET A 40 11.11 -9.22 -18.64
CA MET A 40 12.34 -8.53 -18.28
C MET A 40 13.53 -9.49 -18.26
N ARG A 41 13.36 -10.68 -17.66
CA ARG A 41 14.39 -11.73 -17.65
C ARG A 41 14.82 -12.11 -19.06
N LYS A 42 13.88 -12.35 -19.96
CA LYS A 42 14.17 -12.69 -21.36
C LYS A 42 14.94 -11.58 -22.09
N ARG A 43 14.55 -10.32 -21.85
CA ARG A 43 15.26 -9.16 -22.42
C ARG A 43 16.69 -9.05 -21.91
N VAL A 44 16.89 -9.18 -20.59
CA VAL A 44 18.23 -9.15 -19.98
C VAL A 44 19.12 -10.23 -20.59
N VAL A 45 18.63 -11.47 -20.66
CA VAL A 45 19.38 -12.59 -21.26
C VAL A 45 19.76 -12.31 -22.72
N LYS A 46 18.82 -11.75 -23.50
CA LYS A 46 19.05 -11.40 -24.91
C LYS A 46 20.13 -10.32 -25.05
N LEU A 47 20.10 -9.26 -24.24
CA LEU A 47 21.07 -8.18 -24.29
C LEU A 47 22.45 -8.60 -23.82
N VAL A 48 22.52 -9.45 -22.79
CA VAL A 48 23.80 -10.03 -22.31
C VAL A 48 24.41 -10.90 -23.41
N LYS A 49 23.63 -11.77 -24.05
CA LYS A 49 24.11 -12.59 -25.17
C LYS A 49 24.59 -11.76 -26.37
N ALA A 50 23.94 -10.64 -26.64
CA ALA A 50 24.32 -9.70 -27.69
C ALA A 50 25.47 -8.76 -27.31
N ARG A 51 25.95 -8.81 -26.06
CA ARG A 51 26.96 -7.91 -25.48
C ARG A 51 26.59 -6.42 -25.55
N GLU A 52 25.31 -6.11 -25.50
CA GLU A 52 24.76 -4.74 -25.57
C GLU A 52 24.60 -4.14 -24.16
N LEU A 53 25.71 -3.92 -23.46
CA LEU A 53 25.71 -3.46 -22.06
C LEU A 53 25.04 -2.08 -21.87
N ASN A 54 25.20 -1.16 -22.82
CA ASN A 54 24.59 0.16 -22.72
C ASN A 54 23.05 0.09 -22.75
N LYS A 55 22.50 -0.73 -23.65
CA LYS A 55 21.06 -0.96 -23.70
C LYS A 55 20.55 -1.68 -22.45
N LEU A 56 21.36 -2.57 -21.87
CA LEU A 56 21.02 -3.21 -20.61
C LEU A 56 20.92 -2.20 -19.46
N LEU A 57 21.89 -1.26 -19.37
CA LEU A 57 21.88 -0.20 -18.36
C LEU A 57 20.66 0.72 -18.53
N GLU A 58 20.33 1.13 -19.74
CA GLU A 58 19.13 1.93 -20.01
C GLU A 58 17.84 1.21 -19.57
N GLN A 59 17.74 -0.10 -19.81
CA GLN A 59 16.57 -0.88 -19.38
C GLN A 59 16.50 -1.08 -17.86
N MET A 60 17.62 -1.23 -17.20
CA MET A 60 17.66 -1.31 -15.73
C MET A 60 17.25 0.01 -15.09
N GLN A 61 17.64 1.14 -15.67
CA GLN A 61 17.20 2.47 -15.22
C GLN A 61 15.70 2.69 -15.47
N ALA A 62 15.15 2.21 -16.58
CA ALA A 62 13.71 2.24 -16.85
C ALA A 62 12.88 1.40 -15.85
N GLY A 63 13.51 0.50 -15.10
CA GLY A 63 12.85 -0.27 -14.03
C GLY A 63 12.22 0.59 -12.95
N GLU A 64 12.70 1.81 -12.73
CA GLU A 64 12.09 2.77 -11.80
C GLU A 64 10.66 3.14 -12.22
N ALA A 65 10.34 3.16 -13.50
CA ALA A 65 8.99 3.43 -14.00
C ALA A 65 7.98 2.35 -13.59
N TYR A 66 8.40 1.08 -13.47
CA TYR A 66 7.53 -0.01 -13.00
C TYR A 66 7.15 0.13 -11.53
N MET A 67 8.02 0.72 -10.72
CA MET A 67 7.72 0.99 -9.31
C MET A 67 6.64 2.05 -9.18
N GLY A 68 6.67 3.10 -10.00
CA GLY A 68 5.62 4.11 -10.06
C GLY A 68 4.25 3.51 -10.37
N GLU A 69 4.15 2.62 -11.36
CA GLU A 69 2.92 1.89 -11.66
C GLU A 69 2.43 1.04 -10.47
N LEU A 70 3.34 0.35 -9.77
CA LEU A 70 2.98 -0.46 -8.60
C LEU A 70 2.36 0.40 -7.50
N TYR A 71 2.95 1.56 -7.23
CA TYR A 71 2.42 2.48 -6.22
C TYR A 71 1.06 3.07 -6.62
N GLU A 72 0.87 3.38 -7.90
CA GLU A 72 -0.45 3.82 -8.42
C GLU A 72 -1.52 2.74 -8.24
N TYR A 73 -1.19 1.49 -8.54
CA TYR A 73 -2.09 0.35 -8.29
C TYR A 73 -2.39 0.16 -6.81
N PHE A 74 -1.38 0.23 -5.97
CA PHE A 74 -1.53 0.11 -4.52
C PHE A 74 -2.44 1.23 -3.99
N ASP A 75 -2.14 2.48 -4.31
CA ASP A 75 -2.88 3.64 -3.85
C ASP A 75 -4.36 3.56 -4.28
N SER A 76 -4.60 3.25 -5.54
CA SER A 76 -5.95 3.12 -6.09
C SER A 76 -6.73 1.98 -5.43
N ALA A 77 -6.12 0.82 -5.27
CA ALA A 77 -6.76 -0.33 -4.63
C ALA A 77 -7.04 -0.07 -3.15
N PHE A 78 -6.09 0.53 -2.44
CA PHE A 78 -6.22 0.86 -1.03
C PHE A 78 -7.32 1.90 -0.78
N LEU A 79 -7.36 2.97 -1.56
CA LEU A 79 -8.38 4.03 -1.43
C LEU A 79 -9.79 3.56 -1.82
N LYS A 80 -9.91 2.56 -2.68
CA LYS A 80 -11.20 1.90 -2.93
C LYS A 80 -11.68 1.07 -1.75
N LEU A 81 -10.75 0.43 -1.03
CA LEU A 81 -11.05 -0.31 0.20
C LEU A 81 -11.40 0.60 1.36
N PHE A 82 -10.66 1.67 1.49
CA PHE A 82 -10.75 2.62 2.60
C PHE A 82 -10.91 4.05 2.05
N PRO A 83 -12.10 4.42 1.53
CA PRO A 83 -12.31 5.72 0.89
C PRO A 83 -12.06 6.91 1.82
N ASP A 84 -12.34 6.75 3.11
CA ASP A 84 -12.22 7.78 4.13
C ASP A 84 -10.89 7.71 4.91
N PHE A 85 -9.94 6.89 4.44
CA PHE A 85 -8.68 6.66 5.17
C PHE A 85 -7.91 7.95 5.43
N VAL A 86 -7.74 8.81 4.43
CA VAL A 86 -6.97 10.05 4.56
C VAL A 86 -7.64 11.01 5.54
N GLU A 87 -8.95 11.13 5.48
CA GLU A 87 -9.74 11.96 6.39
C GLU A 87 -9.66 11.43 7.83
N GLU A 88 -9.89 10.13 8.02
CA GLU A 88 -9.82 9.50 9.35
C GLU A 88 -8.40 9.52 9.92
N PHE A 89 -7.38 9.33 9.07
CA PHE A 89 -5.98 9.45 9.46
C PHE A 89 -5.64 10.87 9.92
N ASN A 90 -6.04 11.88 9.15
CA ASN A 90 -5.84 13.27 9.51
C ASN A 90 -6.57 13.69 10.78
N ALA A 91 -7.70 13.07 11.08
CA ALA A 91 -8.42 13.31 12.34
C ALA A 91 -7.62 12.87 13.58
N LEU A 92 -6.64 11.98 13.42
CA LEU A 92 -5.72 11.57 14.50
C LEU A 92 -4.53 12.52 14.67
N LEU A 93 -4.33 13.46 13.74
CA LEU A 93 -3.23 14.41 13.77
C LEU A 93 -3.69 15.80 14.22
N ARG A 94 -2.76 16.55 14.84
CA ARG A 94 -2.98 17.97 15.10
C ARG A 94 -3.29 18.71 13.80
N PRO A 95 -4.16 19.75 13.82
CA PRO A 95 -4.58 20.44 12.61
C PRO A 95 -3.45 20.94 11.72
N GLU A 96 -2.38 21.46 12.32
CA GLU A 96 -1.19 21.96 11.63
C GLU A 96 -0.32 20.87 11.00
N GLU A 97 -0.50 19.63 11.40
CA GLU A 97 0.29 18.47 10.95
C GLU A 97 -0.47 17.58 9.95
N ARG A 98 -1.68 17.96 9.59
CA ARG A 98 -2.51 17.20 8.65
C ARG A 98 -1.88 17.17 7.27
N ILE A 99 -1.99 16.01 6.65
CA ILE A 99 -1.44 15.76 5.31
C ILE A 99 -2.47 16.21 4.28
N VAL A 100 -2.06 17.08 3.38
CA VAL A 100 -2.83 17.50 2.22
C VAL A 100 -2.26 16.77 1.00
N LEU A 101 -3.10 16.02 0.29
CA LEU A 101 -2.72 15.36 -0.95
C LEU A 101 -2.80 16.34 -2.13
N GLU A 102 -1.82 16.26 -3.02
CA GLU A 102 -1.83 16.99 -4.29
C GLU A 102 -2.82 16.37 -5.27
N ASP A 103 -3.09 15.08 -5.14
CA ASP A 103 -3.99 14.30 -5.97
C ASP A 103 -4.77 13.31 -5.08
N ASP A 104 -6.09 13.35 -5.14
CA ASP A 104 -6.97 12.48 -4.34
C ASP A 104 -6.82 10.98 -4.63
N CYS A 105 -6.16 10.64 -5.73
CA CYS A 105 -5.92 9.25 -6.15
C CYS A 105 -4.55 8.72 -5.75
N ARG A 106 -3.67 9.57 -5.19
CA ARG A 106 -2.30 9.20 -4.85
C ARG A 106 -2.00 9.44 -3.37
N LEU A 107 -1.47 8.40 -2.74
CA LEU A 107 -0.97 8.50 -1.37
C LEU A 107 0.45 9.06 -1.35
N SER A 108 0.76 9.86 -0.34
CA SER A 108 2.15 10.23 -0.02
C SER A 108 2.91 9.03 0.55
N THR A 109 4.24 9.10 0.60
CA THR A 109 5.07 8.07 1.25
C THR A 109 4.63 7.82 2.69
N THR A 110 4.36 8.86 3.46
CA THR A 110 3.84 8.76 4.82
C THR A 110 2.54 7.95 4.87
N LEU A 111 1.58 8.29 4.04
CA LEU A 111 0.28 7.60 4.01
C LEU A 111 0.41 6.16 3.53
N ARG A 112 1.32 5.85 2.60
CA ARG A 112 1.58 4.45 2.20
C ARG A 112 2.14 3.62 3.34
N ILE A 113 3.04 4.17 4.15
CA ILE A 113 3.56 3.49 5.35
C ILE A 113 2.41 3.10 6.27
N PHE A 114 1.54 4.04 6.59
CA PHE A 114 0.40 3.78 7.49
C PHE A 114 -0.73 2.98 6.84
N ALA A 115 -0.87 3.04 5.52
CA ALA A 115 -1.74 2.13 4.77
C ALA A 115 -1.28 0.68 4.89
N LEU A 116 0.02 0.43 4.80
CA LEU A 116 0.60 -0.90 5.02
C LEU A 116 0.38 -1.38 6.46
N ILE A 117 0.56 -0.51 7.44
CA ILE A 117 0.25 -0.80 8.85
C ILE A 117 -1.25 -1.13 9.02
N ARG A 118 -2.14 -0.37 8.37
CA ARG A 118 -3.58 -0.67 8.37
C ARG A 118 -3.89 -2.06 7.82
N LEU A 119 -3.15 -2.51 6.82
CA LEU A 119 -3.28 -3.84 6.22
C LEU A 119 -2.60 -4.96 7.04
N GLY A 120 -1.99 -4.63 8.18
CA GLY A 120 -1.35 -5.59 9.06
C GLY A 120 0.15 -5.78 8.82
N ILE A 121 0.76 -5.00 7.92
CA ILE A 121 2.21 -5.01 7.68
C ILE A 121 2.85 -3.95 8.58
N GLU A 122 3.30 -4.37 9.76
CA GLU A 122 3.80 -3.47 10.81
C GLU A 122 5.32 -3.44 10.92
N ASP A 123 5.99 -4.45 10.41
CA ASP A 123 7.44 -4.58 10.47
C ASP A 123 8.09 -3.53 9.57
N SER A 124 8.91 -2.66 10.16
CA SER A 124 9.60 -1.59 9.44
C SER A 124 10.55 -2.12 8.37
N SER A 125 11.14 -3.29 8.53
CA SER A 125 11.96 -3.93 7.48
C SER A 125 11.13 -4.30 6.26
N LYS A 126 9.96 -4.89 6.46
CA LYS A 126 9.04 -5.26 5.37
C LYS A 126 8.49 -4.04 4.65
N ILE A 127 8.14 -2.99 5.40
CA ILE A 127 7.70 -1.71 4.83
C ILE A 127 8.84 -1.07 4.01
N ALA A 128 10.05 -1.07 4.55
CA ALA A 128 11.24 -0.55 3.86
C ALA A 128 11.50 -1.29 2.54
N ASP A 129 11.42 -2.61 2.55
CA ASP A 129 11.57 -3.43 1.34
C ASP A 129 10.51 -3.11 0.30
N PHE A 130 9.25 -2.99 0.71
CA PHE A 130 8.14 -2.68 -0.19
C PHE A 130 8.27 -1.27 -0.82
N LEU A 131 8.67 -0.28 -0.03
CA LEU A 131 8.78 1.12 -0.46
C LEU A 131 10.16 1.51 -0.99
N HIS A 132 11.15 0.59 -0.97
CA HIS A 132 12.54 0.84 -1.36
C HIS A 132 13.21 1.98 -0.58
N TYR A 133 12.97 2.01 0.72
CA TYR A 133 13.64 2.89 1.66
C TYR A 133 14.53 2.10 2.63
N SER A 134 15.44 2.80 3.31
CA SER A 134 16.13 2.21 4.45
C SER A 134 15.19 2.04 5.64
N VAL A 135 15.47 1.05 6.49
CA VAL A 135 14.70 0.83 7.73
C VAL A 135 14.70 2.07 8.62
N ASN A 136 15.83 2.77 8.70
CA ASN A 136 15.94 4.03 9.44
C ASN A 136 15.01 5.12 8.90
N THR A 137 14.88 5.21 7.58
CA THR A 137 13.94 6.15 6.95
C THR A 137 12.50 5.85 7.38
N ILE A 138 12.10 4.59 7.40
CA ILE A 138 10.77 4.18 7.86
C ILE A 138 10.58 4.52 9.34
N TYR A 139 11.55 4.25 10.19
CA TYR A 139 11.49 4.65 11.61
C TYR A 139 11.31 6.15 11.78
N ASN A 140 12.01 6.97 11.00
CA ASN A 140 11.91 8.43 11.06
C ASN A 140 10.51 8.92 10.66
N TYR A 141 9.93 8.38 9.59
CA TYR A 141 8.55 8.70 9.19
C TYR A 141 7.55 8.34 10.28
N ARG A 142 7.65 7.13 10.83
CA ARG A 142 6.76 6.65 11.89
C ARG A 142 6.88 7.51 13.15
N ALA A 143 8.09 7.80 13.58
CA ALA A 143 8.35 8.65 14.77
C ALA A 143 7.81 10.07 14.59
N LYS A 144 8.04 10.69 13.44
CA LYS A 144 7.55 12.02 13.12
C LYS A 144 6.03 12.10 13.21
N ILE A 145 5.33 11.17 12.61
CA ILE A 145 3.87 11.14 12.62
C ILE A 145 3.30 10.86 14.01
N LYS A 146 3.87 9.91 14.75
CA LYS A 146 3.46 9.66 16.14
C LYS A 146 3.61 10.90 17.03
N ASN A 147 4.65 11.69 16.81
CA ASN A 147 4.85 12.95 17.53
C ASN A 147 3.83 14.03 17.14
N SER A 148 3.23 13.92 15.97
CA SER A 148 2.20 14.84 15.44
C SER A 148 0.77 14.44 15.84
N ALA A 149 0.59 13.32 16.54
CA ALA A 149 -0.69 12.79 16.92
C ALA A 149 -1.36 13.59 18.03
N ILE A 150 -2.70 13.63 18.02
CA ILE A 150 -3.52 14.19 19.10
C ILE A 150 -3.55 13.22 20.29
N CYS A 151 -3.61 11.91 20.01
CA CYS A 151 -3.61 10.86 21.02
C CYS A 151 -2.19 10.53 21.50
N ASP A 152 -2.11 9.66 22.50
CA ASP A 152 -0.84 9.14 22.99
C ASP A 152 -0.07 8.45 21.85
N ARG A 153 1.22 8.72 21.80
CA ARG A 153 2.14 8.16 20.80
C ARG A 153 2.05 6.63 20.68
N GLU A 154 1.90 5.94 21.82
CA GLU A 154 1.82 4.48 21.89
C GLU A 154 0.51 3.92 21.31
N GLU A 155 -0.55 4.72 21.32
CA GLU A 155 -1.87 4.33 20.82
C GLU A 155 -2.08 4.65 19.34
N PHE A 156 -1.26 5.51 18.75
CA PHE A 156 -1.50 6.05 17.41
C PHE A 156 -1.65 4.97 16.35
N GLU A 157 -0.68 4.07 16.24
CA GLU A 157 -0.71 3.00 15.23
C GLU A 157 -1.86 2.02 15.47
N GLN A 158 -2.23 1.78 16.72
CA GLN A 158 -3.39 0.95 17.02
C GLN A 158 -4.69 1.60 16.55
N ARG A 159 -4.81 2.93 16.67
CA ARG A 159 -5.95 3.67 16.12
C ARG A 159 -5.96 3.67 14.60
N VAL A 160 -4.80 3.77 13.95
CA VAL A 160 -4.68 3.64 12.49
C VAL A 160 -5.20 2.29 12.01
N LYS A 161 -4.89 1.20 12.71
CA LYS A 161 -5.39 -0.14 12.38
C LYS A 161 -6.90 -0.28 12.46
N GLN A 162 -7.57 0.58 13.22
CA GLN A 162 -9.02 0.58 13.39
C GLN A 162 -9.75 1.44 12.35
N ILE A 163 -9.04 2.21 11.53
CA ILE A 163 -9.65 3.02 10.47
C ILE A 163 -10.50 2.13 9.54
N GLY A 164 -11.74 2.56 9.28
CA GLY A 164 -12.68 1.82 8.45
C GLY A 164 -13.27 0.56 9.08
N MET A 165 -12.99 0.28 10.34
CA MET A 165 -13.70 -0.73 11.13
C MET A 165 -14.96 -0.12 11.71
N LYS A 166 -16.11 -0.59 11.28
CA LYS A 166 -17.42 -0.24 11.83
C LYS A 166 -18.09 -1.43 12.49
#